data_5bc711a2c126e9382af05cd4f241f283
#
_entry.id   5bc711a2c126e9382af05cd4f241f283
#
_cell.length_a   1.000
_cell.length_b   1.000
_cell.length_c   1.000
_cell.angle_alpha   90.00
_cell.angle_beta   90.00
_cell.angle_gamma   90.00
#
_symmetry.space_group_name_H-M   'P 1'
#
loop_
_entity.id
_entity.type
_entity.pdbx_description
1 polymer ?
#
loop_
_entity_poly.entity_id
_entity_poly.type
_entity_poly.pdbx_seq_one_letter_code
_entity_poly.pdbx_strand_id
1 'polypeptide(L)'
;MDSLSSHVGFSNLLRHQQVVVNCNHTNNGFAPLKEYLSNFGYLPSSDSFNNTVDQQTLSAIKKFQESFNLPVTADILKLISLPRCAVPDMNFNYGFSQNVSWPKARHRWFRKTNLTYGFLPESEVEPNAIKVFKSAFTRWADATAFLNLTETAYDHADIKVGFYNFSDVLVGDLYGFSLITQNPQSNVKTAVIKLNDILFWALPSEKGDLSAKDGVLDLESAAMHQIGHLLGFDHSFMHDSIMYPYILPSQERKVELSNSDKNNIKKKYANR
;
A
#
# COMPACT_ATOMS: atom_id res chain seq x y z
N MET A 1 -29.55 0.94 11.48
CA MET A 1 -29.67 0.09 10.28
C MET A 1 -29.08 0.83 9.09
N ASP A 2 -27.78 1.05 9.02
CA ASP A 2 -27.12 1.74 7.87
C ASP A 2 -25.65 1.37 7.72
N SER A 3 -25.25 0.15 8.13
CA SER A 3 -23.85 -0.32 8.01
C SER A 3 -23.52 -1.05 6.70
N LEU A 4 -24.52 -1.30 5.85
CA LEU A 4 -24.35 -2.06 4.59
C LEU A 4 -24.06 -1.20 3.35
N SER A 5 -24.21 0.12 3.43
CA SER A 5 -24.07 1.02 2.26
C SER A 5 -22.63 1.35 1.88
N SER A 6 -21.67 1.25 2.83
CA SER A 6 -20.26 1.60 2.53
C SER A 6 -19.48 0.50 1.80
N HIS A 7 -19.91 -0.76 1.89
CA HIS A 7 -19.23 -1.88 1.24
C HIS A 7 -19.48 -1.96 -0.26
N VAL A 8 -20.70 -1.62 -0.69
CA VAL A 8 -21.11 -1.70 -2.11
C VAL A 8 -20.44 -0.63 -2.98
N GLY A 9 -20.14 0.54 -2.40
CA GLY A 9 -19.48 1.63 -3.14
C GLY A 9 -18.02 1.34 -3.48
N PHE A 10 -17.32 0.58 -2.63
CA PHE A 10 -15.89 0.37 -2.79
C PHE A 10 -15.57 -0.79 -3.75
N SER A 11 -16.34 -1.85 -3.73
CA SER A 11 -16.23 -2.94 -4.72
C SER A 11 -16.52 -2.46 -6.15
N ASN A 12 -17.43 -1.46 -6.32
CA ASN A 12 -17.67 -0.84 -7.62
C ASN A 12 -16.54 0.11 -8.05
N LEU A 13 -15.86 0.76 -7.11
CA LEU A 13 -14.73 1.65 -7.39
C LEU A 13 -13.51 0.89 -7.92
N LEU A 14 -13.27 -0.30 -7.37
CA LEU A 14 -12.16 -1.14 -7.82
C LEU A 14 -12.55 -2.06 -9.00
N ARG A 15 -13.85 -2.34 -9.22
CA ARG A 15 -14.33 -3.07 -10.41
C ARG A 15 -14.11 -2.34 -11.73
N HIS A 16 -14.01 -1.01 -11.72
CA HIS A 16 -13.63 -0.26 -12.92
C HIS A 16 -12.13 -0.29 -13.22
N GLN A 17 -11.32 -0.83 -12.29
CA GLN A 17 -9.92 -1.18 -12.52
C GLN A 17 -9.74 -2.61 -12.02
N GLN A 18 -10.21 -3.59 -12.80
CA GLN A 18 -9.94 -5.00 -12.53
C GLN A 18 -8.44 -5.24 -12.62
N VAL A 19 -7.77 -5.25 -11.46
CA VAL A 19 -6.44 -5.82 -11.30
C VAL A 19 -6.62 -7.34 -11.23
N VAL A 20 -6.78 -7.96 -12.38
CA VAL A 20 -6.77 -9.41 -12.47
C VAL A 20 -5.36 -9.82 -12.92
N VAL A 21 -4.45 -9.96 -11.98
CA VAL A 21 -3.20 -10.68 -12.24
C VAL A 21 -3.40 -12.14 -11.80
N ASN A 22 -4.08 -12.90 -12.62
CA ASN A 22 -4.20 -14.34 -12.43
C ASN A 22 -2.92 -15.01 -12.97
N CYS A 23 -1.85 -15.03 -12.17
CA CYS A 23 -0.61 -15.73 -12.48
C CYS A 23 -0.76 -17.24 -12.23
N ASN A 24 -1.77 -17.86 -12.83
CA ASN A 24 -1.72 -19.30 -13.01
C ASN A 24 -0.67 -19.64 -14.08
N HIS A 25 0.36 -20.33 -13.69
CA HIS A 25 1.58 -20.67 -14.42
C HIS A 25 1.39 -21.54 -15.69
N THR A 26 0.29 -21.40 -16.42
CA THR A 26 0.08 -22.16 -17.65
C THR A 26 -0.47 -21.27 -18.75
N ASN A 27 0.36 -20.94 -19.72
CA ASN A 27 0.00 -20.41 -21.06
C ASN A 27 -0.60 -18.98 -21.15
N ASN A 28 -0.37 -18.11 -20.21
CA ASN A 28 -0.94 -16.77 -20.26
C ASN A 28 0.07 -15.79 -20.85
N GLY A 29 -0.19 -15.31 -22.06
CA GLY A 29 0.63 -14.36 -22.77
C GLY A 29 0.92 -13.05 -22.02
N PHE A 30 1.19 -11.96 -22.74
CA PHE A 30 1.62 -10.68 -22.14
C PHE A 30 0.49 -9.84 -21.53
N ALA A 31 -0.79 -10.21 -21.68
CA ALA A 31 -1.91 -9.44 -21.16
C ALA A 31 -1.84 -9.23 -19.63
N PRO A 32 -1.59 -10.26 -18.79
CA PRO A 32 -1.47 -10.08 -17.35
C PRO A 32 -0.29 -9.17 -16.94
N LEU A 33 0.84 -9.27 -17.64
CA LEU A 33 1.97 -8.37 -17.42
C LEU A 33 1.62 -6.92 -17.78
N LYS A 34 0.91 -6.69 -18.88
CA LYS A 34 0.45 -5.35 -19.27
C LYS A 34 -0.54 -4.77 -18.25
N GLU A 35 -1.46 -5.58 -17.75
CA GLU A 35 -2.37 -5.20 -16.66
C GLU A 35 -1.59 -4.78 -15.43
N TYR A 36 -0.64 -5.60 -15.00
CA TYR A 36 0.24 -5.26 -13.89
C TYR A 36 0.97 -3.93 -14.12
N LEU A 37 1.64 -3.78 -15.27
CA LEU A 37 2.37 -2.55 -15.60
C LEU A 37 1.45 -1.32 -15.65
N SER A 38 0.22 -1.49 -16.10
CA SER A 38 -0.79 -0.44 -16.12
C SER A 38 -1.24 -0.05 -14.71
N ASN A 39 -1.52 -1.03 -13.86
CA ASN A 39 -1.96 -0.80 -12.50
C ASN A 39 -0.95 -0.03 -11.65
N PHE A 40 0.34 -0.28 -11.90
CA PHE A 40 1.42 0.42 -11.19
C PHE A 40 1.97 1.65 -11.93
N GLY A 41 1.32 2.06 -13.04
CA GLY A 41 1.56 3.33 -13.71
C GLY A 41 2.70 3.31 -14.72
N TYR A 42 3.14 2.15 -15.18
CA TYR A 42 4.15 2.01 -16.25
C TYR A 42 3.55 2.00 -17.65
N LEU A 43 2.29 1.55 -17.77
CA LEU A 43 1.50 1.64 -19.00
C LEU A 43 0.25 2.51 -18.79
N PRO A 44 -0.27 3.17 -19.81
CA PRO A 44 -1.60 3.77 -19.79
C PRO A 44 -2.68 2.72 -19.50
N SER A 45 -3.77 3.15 -18.86
CA SER A 45 -4.94 2.30 -18.64
C SER A 45 -5.62 1.92 -19.97
N SER A 46 -6.14 0.70 -20.01
CA SER A 46 -6.91 0.18 -21.17
C SER A 46 -8.04 -0.69 -20.63
N ASP A 47 -9.15 -0.73 -21.36
CA ASP A 47 -10.30 -1.61 -21.03
C ASP A 47 -9.93 -3.10 -21.20
N SER A 48 -8.94 -3.39 -22.04
CA SER A 48 -8.40 -4.74 -22.25
C SER A 48 -6.99 -4.69 -22.81
N PHE A 49 -6.19 -5.69 -22.45
CA PHE A 49 -4.85 -5.88 -23.00
C PHE A 49 -4.79 -7.16 -23.85
N ASN A 50 -4.13 -7.07 -24.99
CA ASN A 50 -3.85 -8.21 -25.83
C ASN A 50 -2.51 -8.90 -25.43
N ASN A 51 -2.27 -10.07 -26.01
CA ASN A 51 -1.07 -10.87 -25.76
C ASN A 51 0.14 -10.53 -26.64
N THR A 52 0.07 -9.43 -27.41
CA THR A 52 1.19 -9.02 -28.27
C THR A 52 2.09 -8.03 -27.55
N VAL A 53 3.39 -8.11 -27.79
CA VAL A 53 4.36 -7.15 -27.27
C VAL A 53 4.56 -6.07 -28.32
N ASP A 54 4.13 -4.85 -27.99
CA ASP A 54 4.36 -3.66 -28.80
C ASP A 54 5.49 -2.79 -28.20
N GLN A 55 5.86 -1.73 -28.89
CA GLN A 55 6.91 -0.82 -28.45
C GLN A 55 6.57 -0.12 -27.13
N GLN A 56 5.29 0.12 -26.86
CA GLN A 56 4.84 0.74 -25.62
C GLN A 56 5.02 -0.24 -24.44
N THR A 57 4.69 -1.51 -24.64
CA THR A 57 4.93 -2.57 -23.65
C THR A 57 6.42 -2.73 -23.35
N LEU A 58 7.28 -2.76 -24.38
CA LEU A 58 8.73 -2.85 -24.20
C LEU A 58 9.29 -1.65 -23.41
N SER A 59 8.81 -0.45 -23.71
CA SER A 59 9.21 0.76 -22.98
C SER A 59 8.77 0.71 -21.51
N ALA A 60 7.58 0.20 -21.22
CA ALA A 60 7.07 0.04 -19.86
C ALA A 60 7.85 -1.01 -19.06
N ILE A 61 8.17 -2.15 -19.67
CA ILE A 61 9.03 -3.19 -19.09
C ILE A 61 10.40 -2.61 -18.74
N LYS A 62 11.03 -1.92 -19.69
CA LYS A 62 12.33 -1.28 -19.47
C LYS A 62 12.27 -0.29 -18.30
N LYS A 63 11.26 0.56 -18.26
CA LYS A 63 11.09 1.54 -17.19
C LYS A 63 10.87 0.88 -15.81
N PHE A 64 10.12 -0.23 -15.79
CA PHE A 64 9.94 -1.03 -14.57
C PHE A 64 11.29 -1.61 -14.11
N GLN A 65 12.04 -2.25 -15.02
CA GLN A 65 13.36 -2.80 -14.72
C GLN A 65 14.34 -1.73 -14.22
N GLU A 66 14.38 -0.56 -14.86
CA GLU A 66 15.21 0.57 -14.45
C GLU A 66 14.82 1.07 -13.05
N SER A 67 13.51 1.17 -12.74
CA SER A 67 13.05 1.59 -11.41
C SER A 67 13.54 0.66 -10.31
N PHE A 68 13.51 -0.65 -10.54
CA PHE A 68 13.95 -1.66 -9.58
C PHE A 68 15.44 -2.03 -9.70
N ASN A 69 16.20 -1.31 -10.52
CA ASN A 69 17.61 -1.61 -10.81
C ASN A 69 17.84 -3.08 -11.23
N LEU A 70 16.91 -3.62 -12.03
CA LEU A 70 16.97 -5.00 -12.50
C LEU A 70 17.75 -5.08 -13.81
N PRO A 71 18.56 -6.14 -14.01
CA PRO A 71 19.16 -6.38 -15.31
C PRO A 71 18.09 -6.69 -16.36
N VAL A 72 18.36 -6.37 -17.63
CA VAL A 72 17.44 -6.60 -18.77
C VAL A 72 17.01 -8.07 -18.89
N THR A 73 17.86 -8.98 -18.43
CA THR A 73 17.62 -10.43 -18.42
C THR A 73 16.86 -10.92 -17.18
N ALA A 74 16.46 -10.01 -16.26
CA ALA A 74 15.78 -10.40 -15.04
C ALA A 74 14.42 -11.04 -15.36
N ASP A 75 14.10 -12.09 -14.62
CA ASP A 75 12.77 -12.69 -14.62
C ASP A 75 11.79 -11.77 -13.88
N ILE A 76 11.19 -10.86 -14.61
CA ILE A 76 10.20 -9.91 -14.06
C ILE A 76 8.93 -10.63 -13.58
N LEU A 77 8.60 -11.79 -14.16
CA LEU A 77 7.42 -12.57 -13.76
C LEU A 77 7.56 -13.03 -12.31
N LYS A 78 8.77 -13.40 -11.89
CA LYS A 78 9.04 -13.76 -10.50
C LYS A 78 8.84 -12.57 -9.56
N LEU A 79 9.25 -11.37 -9.94
CA LEU A 79 9.08 -10.19 -9.09
C LEU A 79 7.61 -9.77 -9.01
N ILE A 80 6.88 -9.77 -10.12
CA ILE A 80 5.47 -9.35 -10.13
C ILE A 80 4.53 -10.33 -9.43
N SER A 81 4.98 -11.57 -9.15
CA SER A 81 4.23 -12.55 -8.35
C SER A 81 4.46 -12.43 -6.85
N LEU A 82 5.28 -11.49 -6.39
CA LEU A 82 5.52 -11.28 -4.96
C LEU A 82 4.47 -10.36 -4.34
N PRO A 83 4.14 -10.56 -3.06
CA PRO A 83 3.22 -9.68 -2.34
C PRO A 83 3.72 -8.23 -2.32
N ARG A 84 2.86 -7.29 -2.78
CA ARG A 84 3.22 -5.89 -2.83
C ARG A 84 2.10 -4.94 -2.40
N CYS A 85 2.49 -3.70 -2.14
CA CYS A 85 1.58 -2.58 -1.97
C CYS A 85 0.83 -2.27 -3.27
N ALA A 86 -0.47 -2.01 -3.17
CA ALA A 86 -1.30 -1.65 -4.32
C ALA A 86 -1.22 -0.17 -4.72
N VAL A 87 -0.58 0.69 -3.92
CA VAL A 87 -0.34 2.08 -4.32
C VAL A 87 0.54 2.08 -5.58
N PRO A 88 0.20 2.85 -6.63
CA PRO A 88 0.99 2.90 -7.85
C PRO A 88 2.40 3.43 -7.62
N ASP A 89 3.37 2.93 -8.39
CA ASP A 89 4.76 3.39 -8.35
C ASP A 89 4.92 4.78 -8.99
N MET A 90 4.05 5.09 -9.93
CA MET A 90 4.03 6.36 -10.64
C MET A 90 2.67 7.01 -10.50
N ASN A 91 2.69 8.28 -10.08
CA ASN A 91 1.48 9.09 -9.96
C ASN A 91 1.00 9.56 -11.35
N PHE A 92 0.37 8.66 -12.08
CA PHE A 92 -0.56 9.10 -13.11
C PHE A 92 -1.86 9.48 -12.38
N ASN A 93 -2.59 10.49 -12.84
CA ASN A 93 -3.79 11.08 -12.24
C ASN A 93 -4.93 10.07 -11.92
N TYR A 94 -4.64 9.06 -11.10
CA TYR A 94 -5.63 8.08 -10.68
C TYR A 94 -6.45 8.62 -9.50
N GLY A 95 -7.32 9.57 -9.79
CA GLY A 95 -8.48 9.77 -8.95
C GLY A 95 -9.49 8.66 -9.25
N PHE A 96 -9.80 7.82 -8.29
CA PHE A 96 -10.88 6.83 -8.45
C PHE A 96 -12.26 7.50 -8.62
N SER A 97 -12.41 8.64 -8.00
CA SER A 97 -13.59 9.51 -8.09
C SER A 97 -13.21 10.91 -7.61
N GLN A 98 -14.15 11.84 -7.67
CA GLN A 98 -13.95 13.19 -7.11
C GLN A 98 -13.57 13.18 -5.62
N ASN A 99 -13.91 12.12 -4.89
CA ASN A 99 -13.81 12.06 -3.43
C ASN A 99 -12.85 11.00 -2.89
N VAL A 100 -12.20 10.21 -3.76
CA VAL A 100 -11.26 9.16 -3.35
C VAL A 100 -10.01 9.22 -4.22
N SER A 101 -8.86 9.24 -3.60
CA SER A 101 -7.58 9.30 -4.31
C SER A 101 -6.49 8.50 -3.59
N TRP A 102 -5.47 8.11 -4.33
CA TRP A 102 -4.21 7.69 -3.74
C TRP A 102 -3.57 8.82 -2.94
N PRO A 103 -2.81 8.52 -1.86
CA PRO A 103 -1.95 9.52 -1.23
C PRO A 103 -1.00 10.08 -2.29
N LYS A 104 -0.97 11.41 -2.43
CA LYS A 104 -0.06 12.05 -3.40
C LYS A 104 1.30 12.27 -2.79
N ALA A 105 2.33 11.85 -3.51
CA ALA A 105 3.70 12.15 -3.18
C ALA A 105 3.93 13.63 -2.90
N ARG A 106 4.72 13.88 -1.90
CA ARG A 106 5.13 15.23 -1.49
C ARG A 106 3.97 16.14 -1.10
N HIS A 107 2.73 15.66 -1.10
CA HIS A 107 1.57 16.38 -0.64
C HIS A 107 1.12 15.88 0.74
N ARG A 108 0.59 16.79 1.54
CA ARG A 108 -0.10 16.47 2.77
C ARG A 108 -1.58 16.62 2.55
N TRP A 109 -2.34 15.57 2.87
CA TRP A 109 -3.79 15.63 2.88
C TRP A 109 -4.32 16.31 4.15
N PHE A 110 -3.50 16.37 5.21
CA PHE A 110 -3.81 16.99 6.50
C PHE A 110 -3.15 18.36 6.68
N ARG A 111 -3.75 19.23 7.50
CA ARG A 111 -3.20 20.53 7.86
C ARG A 111 -2.76 20.63 9.32
N LYS A 112 -3.33 19.77 10.19
CA LYS A 112 -3.04 19.71 11.62
C LYS A 112 -1.85 18.78 11.92
N THR A 113 -1.16 19.01 13.02
CA THR A 113 -0.04 18.18 13.48
C THR A 113 -0.50 17.08 14.44
N ASN A 114 -1.66 17.26 15.06
CA ASN A 114 -2.29 16.24 15.90
C ASN A 114 -3.28 15.46 15.03
N LEU A 115 -2.91 14.23 14.66
CA LEU A 115 -3.75 13.30 13.91
C LEU A 115 -4.22 12.18 14.83
N THR A 116 -5.42 11.73 14.60
CA THR A 116 -5.98 10.58 15.32
C THR A 116 -6.06 9.36 14.39
N TYR A 117 -5.86 8.18 14.96
CA TYR A 117 -6.06 6.92 14.26
C TYR A 117 -7.04 6.03 15.02
N GLY A 118 -7.76 5.18 14.31
CA GLY A 118 -8.72 4.25 14.90
C GLY A 118 -8.81 2.97 14.08
N PHE A 119 -9.17 1.90 14.76
CA PHE A 119 -9.28 0.57 14.17
C PHE A 119 -10.74 0.18 14.00
N LEU A 120 -11.05 -0.61 12.99
CA LEU A 120 -12.31 -1.32 12.91
C LEU A 120 -12.59 -2.02 14.26
N PRO A 121 -13.85 -2.24 14.61
CA PRO A 121 -14.21 -2.92 15.87
C PRO A 121 -13.41 -4.20 16.09
N GLU A 122 -13.16 -4.54 17.37
CA GLU A 122 -12.33 -5.71 17.76
C GLU A 122 -12.81 -7.05 17.19
N SER A 123 -14.07 -7.15 16.80
CA SER A 123 -14.58 -8.31 16.07
C SER A 123 -13.96 -8.51 14.67
N GLU A 124 -13.30 -7.45 14.13
CA GLU A 124 -12.75 -7.43 12.78
C GLU A 124 -11.22 -7.22 12.77
N VAL A 125 -10.61 -6.83 13.90
CA VAL A 125 -9.16 -6.63 14.02
C VAL A 125 -8.63 -7.27 15.29
N GLU A 126 -7.68 -8.19 15.15
CA GLU A 126 -7.06 -8.88 16.27
C GLU A 126 -6.34 -7.89 17.22
N PRO A 127 -6.46 -8.02 18.56
CA PRO A 127 -5.83 -7.11 19.53
C PRO A 127 -4.30 -6.99 19.38
N ASN A 128 -3.62 -8.07 19.00
CA ASN A 128 -2.17 -8.02 18.76
C ASN A 128 -1.82 -7.26 17.48
N ALA A 129 -2.64 -7.30 16.45
CA ALA A 129 -2.47 -6.46 15.26
C ALA A 129 -2.63 -4.97 15.60
N ILE A 130 -3.57 -4.62 16.48
CA ILE A 130 -3.71 -3.25 17.00
C ILE A 130 -2.42 -2.77 17.68
N LYS A 131 -1.79 -3.60 18.51
CA LYS A 131 -0.50 -3.26 19.17
C LYS A 131 0.62 -3.00 18.15
N VAL A 132 0.65 -3.78 17.07
CA VAL A 132 1.62 -3.59 15.98
C VAL A 132 1.45 -2.23 15.31
N PHE A 133 0.22 -1.86 14.98
CA PHE A 133 -0.06 -0.56 14.39
C PHE A 133 0.26 0.60 15.34
N LYS A 134 -0.04 0.46 16.64
CA LYS A 134 0.34 1.46 17.65
C LYS A 134 1.85 1.68 17.68
N SER A 135 2.64 0.59 17.63
CA SER A 135 4.09 0.68 17.52
C SER A 135 4.52 1.43 16.25
N ALA A 136 3.95 1.09 15.10
CA ALA A 136 4.26 1.74 13.83
C ALA A 136 3.91 3.24 13.82
N PHE A 137 2.75 3.63 14.36
CA PHE A 137 2.38 5.05 14.50
C PHE A 137 3.34 5.80 15.43
N THR A 138 3.76 5.18 16.53
CA THR A 138 4.75 5.79 17.45
C THR A 138 6.09 6.00 16.75
N ARG A 139 6.61 5.00 16.03
CA ARG A 139 7.85 5.13 15.27
C ARG A 139 7.82 6.28 14.26
N TRP A 140 6.70 6.46 13.56
CA TRP A 140 6.55 7.58 12.62
C TRP A 140 6.42 8.93 13.32
N ALA A 141 5.72 9.00 14.46
CA ALA A 141 5.65 10.21 15.27
C ALA A 141 7.04 10.66 15.72
N ASP A 142 7.82 9.73 16.27
CA ASP A 142 9.20 9.98 16.72
C ASP A 142 10.11 10.41 15.56
N ALA A 143 9.99 9.75 14.41
CA ALA A 143 10.81 10.05 13.25
C ALA A 143 10.53 11.42 12.63
N THR A 144 9.28 11.86 12.65
CA THR A 144 8.88 13.17 12.10
C THR A 144 9.13 14.31 13.07
N ALA A 145 9.20 14.02 14.38
CA ALA A 145 9.47 14.96 15.47
C ALA A 145 8.49 16.14 15.60
N PHE A 146 7.37 16.13 14.85
CA PHE A 146 6.37 17.19 14.90
C PHE A 146 4.93 16.68 14.82
N LEU A 147 4.71 15.43 14.37
CA LEU A 147 3.40 14.81 14.36
C LEU A 147 3.12 14.17 15.71
N ASN A 148 1.93 14.42 16.21
CA ASN A 148 1.36 13.68 17.32
C ASN A 148 0.27 12.75 16.75
N LEU A 149 0.43 11.45 16.97
CA LEU A 149 -0.46 10.41 16.47
C LEU A 149 -1.10 9.71 17.67
N THR A 150 -2.40 9.91 17.89
CA THR A 150 -3.13 9.40 19.07
C THR A 150 -4.31 8.54 18.64
N GLU A 151 -4.60 7.53 19.46
CA GLU A 151 -5.72 6.63 19.22
C GLU A 151 -7.06 7.29 19.57
N THR A 152 -8.10 6.96 18.80
CA THR A 152 -9.49 7.34 19.07
C THR A 152 -10.44 6.27 18.51
N ALA A 153 -11.74 6.43 18.75
CA ALA A 153 -12.76 5.57 18.14
C ALA A 153 -12.70 5.68 16.61
N TYR A 154 -12.89 4.55 15.91
CA TYR A 154 -12.80 4.43 14.45
C TYR A 154 -13.59 5.49 13.70
N ASP A 155 -14.83 5.77 14.13
CA ASP A 155 -15.71 6.71 13.44
C ASP A 155 -15.21 8.15 13.47
N HIS A 156 -14.43 8.50 14.50
CA HIS A 156 -13.88 9.85 14.73
C HIS A 156 -12.43 10.01 14.28
N ALA A 157 -11.81 8.92 13.80
CA ALA A 157 -10.41 8.91 13.44
C ALA A 157 -10.13 9.65 12.13
N ASP A 158 -9.01 10.38 12.10
CA ASP A 158 -8.45 10.95 10.87
C ASP A 158 -7.86 9.86 9.96
N ILE A 159 -7.31 8.80 10.58
CA ILE A 159 -6.73 7.64 9.90
C ILE A 159 -7.47 6.40 10.37
N LYS A 160 -8.14 5.74 9.45
CA LYS A 160 -8.93 4.53 9.69
C LYS A 160 -8.16 3.31 9.25
N VAL A 161 -8.04 2.29 10.10
CA VAL A 161 -7.28 1.08 9.84
C VAL A 161 -8.20 -0.14 9.91
N GLY A 162 -8.10 -1.04 8.94
CA GLY A 162 -8.85 -2.29 8.95
C GLY A 162 -8.28 -3.35 8.02
N PHE A 163 -8.72 -4.59 8.26
CA PHE A 163 -8.47 -5.74 7.40
C PHE A 163 -9.71 -6.00 6.57
N TYR A 164 -9.51 -6.37 5.32
CA TYR A 164 -10.60 -6.53 4.35
C TYR A 164 -10.30 -7.69 3.42
N ASN A 165 -11.33 -8.41 3.04
CA ASN A 165 -11.20 -9.45 2.04
C ASN A 165 -11.04 -8.83 0.65
N PHE A 166 -9.92 -9.14 -0.02
CA PHE A 166 -9.61 -8.64 -1.35
C PHE A 166 -9.95 -9.66 -2.46
N SER A 167 -10.52 -10.81 -2.13
CA SER A 167 -10.80 -11.90 -3.09
C SER A 167 -11.68 -11.45 -4.27
N ASP A 168 -12.60 -10.52 -4.05
CA ASP A 168 -13.51 -10.03 -5.08
C ASP A 168 -12.97 -8.81 -5.87
N VAL A 169 -11.85 -8.25 -5.44
CA VAL A 169 -11.42 -6.92 -5.88
C VAL A 169 -10.03 -6.94 -6.48
N LEU A 170 -9.15 -7.75 -5.91
CA LEU A 170 -7.74 -7.75 -6.25
C LEU A 170 -7.22 -9.17 -6.23
N VAL A 171 -6.44 -9.52 -7.21
CA VAL A 171 -5.85 -10.85 -7.31
C VAL A 171 -4.64 -10.97 -6.41
N GLY A 172 -4.66 -11.94 -5.59
CA GLY A 172 -3.65 -12.74 -4.84
C GLY A 172 -2.50 -12.02 -4.16
N ASP A 173 -1.82 -11.14 -4.81
CA ASP A 173 -0.47 -10.72 -4.39
C ASP A 173 -0.41 -9.30 -3.81
N LEU A 174 -1.56 -8.66 -3.55
CA LEU A 174 -1.62 -7.35 -2.92
C LEU A 174 -1.82 -7.47 -1.42
N TYR A 175 -0.85 -6.99 -0.64
CA TYR A 175 -0.96 -7.06 0.81
C TYR A 175 -1.76 -5.92 1.43
N GLY A 176 -1.90 -4.80 0.74
CA GLY A 176 -2.66 -3.66 1.25
C GLY A 176 -2.43 -2.37 0.48
N PHE A 177 -3.15 -1.35 0.88
CA PHE A 177 -3.05 -0.01 0.31
C PHE A 177 -3.57 1.07 1.25
N SER A 178 -3.21 2.31 0.93
CA SER A 178 -3.69 3.51 1.61
C SER A 178 -4.43 4.42 0.65
N LEU A 179 -5.51 5.03 1.12
CA LEU A 179 -6.34 5.97 0.36
C LEU A 179 -6.62 7.23 1.15
N ILE A 180 -6.92 8.31 0.44
CA ILE A 180 -7.50 9.53 0.99
C ILE A 180 -8.92 9.66 0.48
N THR A 181 -9.86 9.74 1.39
CA THR A 181 -11.27 10.02 1.11
C THR A 181 -11.60 11.45 1.51
N GLN A 182 -12.52 12.07 0.81
CA GLN A 182 -13.01 13.42 1.12
C GLN A 182 -14.52 13.40 1.21
N ASN A 183 -15.07 13.88 2.32
CA ASN A 183 -16.51 14.05 2.45
C ASN A 183 -16.98 15.19 1.56
N PRO A 184 -17.90 14.97 0.61
CA PRO A 184 -18.32 15.99 -0.36
C PRO A 184 -19.07 17.16 0.26
N GLN A 185 -19.74 16.98 1.42
CA GLN A 185 -20.48 18.04 2.10
C GLN A 185 -19.58 18.91 2.99
N SER A 186 -18.65 18.28 3.72
CA SER A 186 -17.81 18.98 4.71
C SER A 186 -16.40 19.28 4.22
N ASN A 187 -15.98 18.75 3.07
CA ASN A 187 -14.61 18.78 2.56
C ASN A 187 -13.57 18.19 3.53
N VAL A 188 -14.01 17.52 4.60
CA VAL A 188 -13.11 16.85 5.53
C VAL A 188 -12.49 15.64 4.85
N LYS A 189 -11.18 15.53 4.96
CA LYS A 189 -10.42 14.39 4.45
C LYS A 189 -10.16 13.39 5.54
N THR A 190 -10.26 12.12 5.20
CA THR A 190 -9.95 10.98 6.06
C THR A 190 -9.01 10.06 5.31
N ALA A 191 -7.99 9.59 5.97
CA ALA A 191 -7.11 8.56 5.41
C ALA A 191 -7.63 7.17 5.79
N VAL A 192 -7.41 6.19 4.92
CA VAL A 192 -7.80 4.80 5.17
C VAL A 192 -6.62 3.89 4.83
N ILE A 193 -6.27 2.99 5.74
CA ILE A 193 -5.36 1.87 5.51
C ILE A 193 -6.19 0.61 5.42
N LYS A 194 -6.05 -0.11 4.33
CA LYS A 194 -6.68 -1.41 4.13
C LYS A 194 -5.62 -2.48 3.94
N LEU A 195 -5.67 -3.52 4.75
CA LEU A 195 -4.83 -4.69 4.63
C LEU A 195 -5.65 -5.90 4.19
N ASN A 196 -5.01 -6.82 3.49
CA ASN A 196 -5.66 -8.02 2.99
C ASN A 196 -5.78 -9.06 4.11
N ASP A 197 -7.00 -9.44 4.46
CA ASP A 197 -7.29 -10.39 5.55
C ASP A 197 -7.07 -11.86 5.17
N ILE A 198 -6.96 -12.16 3.87
CA ILE A 198 -6.69 -13.54 3.40
C ILE A 198 -5.21 -13.93 3.50
N LEU A 199 -4.31 -12.96 3.76
CA LEU A 199 -2.88 -13.22 3.90
C LEU A 199 -2.53 -13.63 5.34
N PHE A 200 -1.52 -14.46 5.46
CA PHE A 200 -0.98 -14.82 6.77
C PHE A 200 -0.03 -13.74 7.28
N TRP A 201 -0.42 -13.09 8.38
CA TRP A 201 0.34 -12.02 9.00
C TRP A 201 1.16 -12.54 10.17
N ALA A 202 2.47 -12.31 10.13
CA ALA A 202 3.33 -12.51 11.27
C ALA A 202 3.19 -11.30 12.22
N LEU A 203 2.89 -11.61 13.47
CA LEU A 203 2.95 -10.65 14.56
C LEU A 203 4.32 -10.80 15.26
N PRO A 204 4.93 -9.69 15.74
CA PRO A 204 6.15 -9.77 16.51
C PRO A 204 5.93 -10.70 17.70
N SER A 205 6.72 -11.76 17.80
CA SER A 205 6.77 -12.54 19.03
C SER A 205 7.44 -11.72 20.13
N GLU A 206 7.14 -12.01 21.39
CA GLU A 206 7.83 -11.38 22.54
C GLU A 206 9.36 -11.59 22.49
N LYS A 207 9.84 -12.56 21.73
CA LYS A 207 11.25 -12.87 21.50
C LYS A 207 11.87 -12.22 20.27
N GLY A 208 11.08 -11.44 19.49
CA GLY A 208 11.58 -10.74 18.32
C GLY A 208 11.90 -11.63 17.11
N ASP A 209 11.72 -12.92 17.23
CA ASP A 209 12.06 -13.88 16.19
C ASP A 209 10.80 -14.14 15.33
N LEU A 210 10.75 -13.54 14.15
CA LEU A 210 9.85 -13.95 13.10
C LEU A 210 10.39 -15.26 12.56
N SER A 211 9.97 -16.38 13.15
CA SER A 211 10.28 -17.68 12.56
C SER A 211 9.76 -17.67 11.13
N ALA A 212 10.69 -17.72 10.18
CA ALA A 212 10.46 -17.76 8.76
C ALA A 212 9.56 -18.95 8.41
N LYS A 213 8.24 -18.74 8.42
CA LYS A 213 7.29 -19.67 7.82
C LYS A 213 7.05 -19.21 6.39
N ASP A 214 7.16 -20.10 5.44
CA ASP A 214 6.85 -19.80 4.05
C ASP A 214 5.45 -19.19 3.93
N GLY A 215 5.35 -18.08 3.21
CA GLY A 215 4.10 -17.39 2.93
C GLY A 215 3.59 -16.41 3.99
N VAL A 216 4.30 -16.19 5.10
CA VAL A 216 3.90 -15.26 6.16
C VAL A 216 4.57 -13.90 5.97
N LEU A 217 3.77 -12.82 6.03
CA LEU A 217 4.24 -11.44 5.85
C LEU A 217 4.33 -10.72 7.19
N ASP A 218 5.38 -9.91 7.39
CA ASP A 218 5.50 -9.09 8.59
C ASP A 218 4.50 -7.94 8.62
N LEU A 219 3.58 -7.97 9.60
CA LEU A 219 2.53 -6.97 9.74
C LEU A 219 3.08 -5.59 10.07
N GLU A 220 4.14 -5.49 10.89
CA GLU A 220 4.67 -4.17 11.26
C GLU A 220 5.38 -3.49 10.10
N SER A 221 6.08 -4.25 9.25
CA SER A 221 6.64 -3.74 7.99
C SER A 221 5.53 -3.20 7.08
N ALA A 222 4.40 -3.92 6.95
CA ALA A 222 3.25 -3.45 6.18
C ALA A 222 2.63 -2.18 6.79
N ALA A 223 2.45 -2.14 8.09
CA ALA A 223 1.92 -0.97 8.80
C ALA A 223 2.82 0.25 8.62
N MET A 224 4.13 0.11 8.82
CA MET A 224 5.11 1.17 8.60
C MET A 224 5.05 1.71 7.18
N HIS A 225 4.99 0.84 6.18
CA HIS A 225 4.89 1.19 4.77
C HIS A 225 3.61 1.98 4.46
N GLN A 226 2.44 1.48 4.88
CA GLN A 226 1.16 2.12 4.61
C GLN A 226 1.01 3.49 5.29
N ILE A 227 1.50 3.62 6.52
CA ILE A 227 1.55 4.91 7.23
C ILE A 227 2.47 5.88 6.47
N GLY A 228 3.60 5.41 5.95
CA GLY A 228 4.51 6.20 5.14
C GLY A 228 3.81 6.86 3.95
N HIS A 229 2.97 6.13 3.20
CA HIS A 229 2.17 6.70 2.13
C HIS A 229 1.25 7.82 2.61
N LEU A 230 0.57 7.63 3.74
CA LEU A 230 -0.29 8.65 4.32
C LEU A 230 0.49 9.90 4.77
N LEU A 231 1.75 9.73 5.11
CA LEU A 231 2.65 10.86 5.40
C LEU A 231 3.23 11.50 4.13
N GLY A 232 2.85 10.99 2.95
CA GLY A 232 3.19 11.52 1.62
C GLY A 232 4.54 11.05 1.11
N PHE A 233 4.96 9.85 1.48
CA PHE A 233 6.11 9.18 0.87
C PHE A 233 5.66 8.29 -0.28
N ASP A 234 6.39 8.37 -1.39
CA ASP A 234 6.25 7.43 -2.51
C ASP A 234 7.00 6.15 -2.25
N HIS A 235 6.80 5.16 -3.13
CA HIS A 235 7.68 4.01 -3.17
C HIS A 235 9.14 4.43 -3.33
N SER A 236 10.00 3.73 -2.62
CA SER A 236 11.45 3.73 -2.79
C SER A 236 11.85 2.37 -3.36
N PHE A 237 12.67 2.38 -4.40
CA PHE A 237 13.16 1.14 -5.01
C PHE A 237 14.45 0.62 -4.35
N MET A 238 14.84 1.22 -3.23
CA MET A 238 15.95 0.72 -2.40
C MET A 238 15.43 -0.36 -1.45
N HIS A 239 16.04 -1.53 -1.50
CA HIS A 239 15.59 -2.71 -0.73
C HIS A 239 15.59 -2.52 0.79
N ASP A 240 16.44 -1.63 1.31
CA ASP A 240 16.54 -1.31 2.73
C ASP A 240 15.50 -0.29 3.21
N SER A 241 14.80 0.39 2.29
CA SER A 241 13.78 1.37 2.62
C SER A 241 12.49 0.71 3.10
N ILE A 242 11.86 1.33 4.10
CA ILE A 242 10.49 1.01 4.52
C ILE A 242 9.51 1.19 3.35
N MET A 243 9.79 2.13 2.45
CA MET A 243 8.93 2.41 1.30
C MET A 243 9.20 1.50 0.09
N TYR A 244 9.96 0.40 0.24
CA TYR A 244 10.09 -0.60 -0.81
C TYR A 244 8.74 -1.31 -1.02
N PRO A 245 8.21 -1.39 -2.26
CA PRO A 245 6.81 -1.79 -2.48
C PRO A 245 6.49 -3.25 -2.16
N TYR A 246 7.48 -4.13 -2.08
CA TYR A 246 7.28 -5.54 -1.79
C TYR A 246 7.63 -5.88 -0.34
N ILE A 247 6.85 -6.79 0.24
CA ILE A 247 7.18 -7.48 1.49
C ILE A 247 7.39 -8.95 1.13
N LEU A 248 8.63 -9.40 1.28
CA LEU A 248 8.95 -10.78 0.95
C LEU A 248 8.55 -11.69 2.13
N PRO A 249 7.95 -12.86 1.85
CA PRO A 249 7.78 -13.89 2.88
C PRO A 249 9.13 -14.21 3.51
N SER A 250 9.15 -14.32 4.83
CA SER A 250 10.37 -14.63 5.59
C SER A 250 11.49 -13.58 5.49
N GLN A 251 11.20 -12.37 4.99
CA GLN A 251 12.20 -11.31 5.03
C GLN A 251 12.44 -10.82 6.45
N GLU A 252 13.61 -10.25 6.69
CA GLU A 252 13.89 -9.51 7.90
C GLU A 252 12.92 -8.32 8.06
N ARG A 253 12.47 -8.13 9.29
CA ARG A 253 11.49 -7.11 9.66
C ARG A 253 12.01 -5.70 9.38
N LYS A 254 11.27 -4.92 8.60
CA LYS A 254 11.62 -3.54 8.21
C LYS A 254 10.83 -2.50 9.02
N VAL A 255 11.28 -2.23 10.22
CA VAL A 255 10.66 -1.23 11.10
C VAL A 255 11.58 -0.06 11.44
N GLU A 256 12.87 -0.23 11.18
CA GLU A 256 13.85 0.84 11.34
C GLU A 256 13.97 1.64 10.05
N LEU A 257 13.88 2.97 10.19
CA LEU A 257 14.05 3.87 9.06
C LEU A 257 15.48 3.83 8.54
N SER A 258 15.64 3.54 7.27
CA SER A 258 16.94 3.62 6.58
C SER A 258 17.48 5.06 6.58
N ASN A 259 18.75 5.25 6.25
CA ASN A 259 19.31 6.59 6.08
C ASN A 259 18.60 7.36 4.96
N SER A 260 18.15 6.68 3.92
CA SER A 260 17.36 7.26 2.84
C SER A 260 16.01 7.76 3.36
N ASP A 261 15.30 6.95 4.15
CA ASP A 261 14.03 7.32 4.75
C ASP A 261 14.18 8.52 5.67
N LYS A 262 15.18 8.53 6.56
CA LYS A 262 15.49 9.65 7.46
C LYS A 262 15.78 10.94 6.70
N ASN A 263 16.53 10.86 5.61
CA ASN A 263 16.82 12.03 4.77
C ASN A 263 15.56 12.55 4.06
N ASN A 264 14.68 11.67 3.59
CA ASN A 264 13.42 12.05 2.98
C ASN A 264 12.47 12.71 4.00
N ILE A 265 12.42 12.21 5.23
CA ILE A 265 11.67 12.81 6.34
C ILE A 265 12.20 14.21 6.63
N LYS A 266 13.51 14.38 6.79
CA LYS A 266 14.13 15.70 7.03
C LYS A 266 13.78 16.68 5.92
N LYS A 267 13.97 16.31 4.65
CA LYS A 267 13.62 17.16 3.51
C LYS A 267 12.15 17.58 3.50
N LYS A 268 11.25 16.68 3.90
CA LYS A 268 9.81 16.92 3.86
C LYS A 268 9.31 17.75 5.04
N TYR A 269 9.93 17.60 6.20
CA TYR A 269 9.41 18.13 7.47
C TYR A 269 10.32 19.14 8.19
N ALA A 270 11.57 19.35 7.74
CA ALA A 270 12.53 20.23 8.41
C ALA A 270 12.27 21.74 8.25
N ASN A 271 11.38 22.15 7.33
CA ASN A 271 11.13 23.56 7.04
C ASN A 271 9.78 24.05 7.62
N ARG A 272 9.58 23.82 8.93
CA ARG A 272 8.40 24.35 9.64
C ARG A 272 8.75 25.05 10.94
#